data_2fcca6278d122db2dcdb44e77bf9395a
#
_entry.id   2fcca6278d122db2dcdb44e77bf9395a
#
_cell.length_a   1.000
_cell.length_b   1.000
_cell.length_c   1.000
_cell.angle_alpha   90.00
_cell.angle_beta   90.00
_cell.angle_gamma   90.00
#
_symmetry.space_group_name_H-M   'P 1'
#
loop_
_entity.id
_entity.type
_entity.pdbx_description
1 polymer ?
#
loop_
_entity_poly.entity_id
_entity_poly.type
_entity_poly.pdbx_seq_one_letter_code
_entity_poly.pdbx_strand_id
1 'polypeptide(L)'
;MRTMALVAAVLAAPAAADDECNVAMADWQPRAAVEALAAREGWTIRRLHVDDGCYEIDGWDSEGFEVEVKLDPGSLAVVEIEREERRRPKDRK
;
A
#
# COMPACT_ATOMS: atom_id res chain seq x y z
N MET A 1 -46.49 5.05 21.44
CA MET A 1 -46.11 5.08 21.32
C MET A 1 -45.07 4.99 20.96
N ARG A 2 -44.51 4.98 20.94
CA ARG A 2 -43.70 4.86 20.64
C ARG A 2 -42.64 4.97 20.48
N THR A 3 -41.64 5.02 20.47
CA THR A 3 -40.76 5.03 20.43
C THR A 3 -39.69 4.84 19.97
N MET A 4 -38.98 4.89 19.74
CA MET A 4 -38.09 4.61 19.27
C MET A 4 -36.81 4.63 19.33
N ALA A 5 -36.25 4.49 19.19
CA ALA A 5 -35.23 4.32 19.43
C ALA A 5 -34.20 4.43 18.61
N LEU A 6 -33.52 4.69 18.61
CA LEU A 6 -32.64 4.81 17.93
C LEU A 6 -31.41 4.55 18.05
N VAL A 7 -30.79 4.35 17.81
CA VAL A 7 -29.74 4.02 17.95
C VAL A 7 -28.62 4.40 17.36
N ALA A 8 -27.93 4.67 17.45
CA ALA A 8 -26.96 5.15 17.06
C ALA A 8 -25.89 4.49 16.82
N ALA A 9 -25.47 4.23 16.33
CA ALA A 9 -24.54 3.47 16.15
C ALA A 9 -23.33 3.96 16.05
N VAL A 10 -22.76 4.17 16.25
CA VAL A 10 -21.63 4.61 16.18
C VAL A 10 -20.62 4.01 15.89
N LEU A 11 -19.91 3.96 15.50
CA LEU A 11 -19.01 3.43 15.26
C LEU A 11 -17.83 3.83 15.35
N ALA A 12 -17.29 3.68 15.63
CA ALA A 12 -16.22 3.99 15.97
C ALA A 12 -15.12 3.71 15.28
N ALA A 13 -14.55 4.30 14.88
CA ALA A 13 -13.52 4.00 14.24
C ALA A 13 -12.46 3.71 14.91
N PRO A 14 -11.77 3.10 14.69
CA PRO A 14 -10.77 2.64 15.34
C PRO A 14 -9.73 3.37 15.21
N ALA A 15 -9.45 3.83 15.34
CA ALA A 15 -8.52 4.44 15.35
C ALA A 15 -7.39 4.04 15.06
N ALA A 16 -6.96 3.65 15.18
CA ALA A 16 -5.94 3.26 15.03
C ALA A 16 -5.14 3.39 14.41
N ALA A 17 -5.16 3.42 14.20
CA ALA A 17 -4.40 3.52 13.65
C ALA A 17 -3.16 3.78 13.27
N ASP A 18 -2.32 3.46 13.76
CA ASP A 18 -1.04 3.58 13.32
C ASP A 18 -0.76 2.80 12.10
N ASP A 19 -1.36 1.68 11.89
CA ASP A 19 -1.05 0.85 10.75
C ASP A 19 -2.05 1.02 9.68
N GLU A 20 -1.62 1.26 8.46
CA GLU A 20 -2.54 1.36 7.37
C GLU A 20 -3.03 0.00 6.93
N CYS A 21 -2.25 -1.04 7.15
CA CYS A 21 -2.65 -2.39 6.78
C CYS A 21 -2.73 -3.22 8.04
N ASN A 22 -3.64 -4.18 8.04
CA ASN A 22 -3.86 -4.95 9.23
C ASN A 22 -4.22 -6.38 8.85
N VAL A 23 -3.24 -7.12 8.39
CA VAL A 23 -3.43 -8.48 7.92
C VAL A 23 -2.56 -9.38 8.75
N ALA A 24 -3.12 -10.49 9.23
CA ALA A 24 -2.35 -11.45 9.99
C ALA A 24 -1.21 -11.97 9.14
N MET A 25 -0.04 -12.10 9.72
CA MET A 25 1.12 -12.52 8.97
C MET A 25 0.91 -13.82 8.22
N ALA A 26 0.12 -14.71 8.77
CA ALA A 26 -0.11 -15.98 8.10
C ALA A 26 -0.81 -15.81 6.76
N ASP A 27 -1.45 -14.67 6.56
CA ASP A 27 -2.20 -14.44 5.34
C ASP A 27 -1.46 -13.53 4.36
N TRP A 28 -0.21 -13.22 4.66
CA TRP A 28 0.55 -12.35 3.76
C TRP A 28 0.98 -13.11 2.52
N GLN A 29 0.97 -12.42 1.42
CA GLN A 29 1.53 -12.96 0.20
C GLN A 29 3.04 -12.89 0.27
N PRO A 30 3.74 -13.79 -0.41
CA PRO A 30 5.21 -13.76 -0.35
C PRO A 30 5.77 -12.61 -1.17
N ARG A 31 7.00 -12.26 -0.88
CA ARG A 31 7.64 -11.19 -1.61
C ARG A 31 7.66 -11.44 -3.11
N ALA A 32 7.75 -12.70 -3.52
CA ALA A 32 7.76 -13.00 -4.95
C ALA A 32 6.48 -12.54 -5.62
N ALA A 33 5.36 -12.59 -4.90
CA ALA A 33 4.10 -12.12 -5.47
C ALA A 33 4.13 -10.62 -5.65
N VAL A 34 4.78 -9.90 -4.72
CA VAL A 34 4.92 -8.46 -4.86
C VAL A 34 5.78 -8.12 -6.05
N GLU A 35 6.87 -8.88 -6.23
CA GLU A 35 7.75 -8.64 -7.36
C GLU A 35 7.05 -8.88 -8.68
N ALA A 36 6.20 -9.90 -8.73
CA ALA A 36 5.46 -10.17 -9.94
C ALA A 36 4.46 -9.06 -10.24
N LEU A 37 3.82 -8.55 -9.20
CA LEU A 37 2.90 -7.44 -9.39
C LEU A 37 3.64 -6.22 -9.90
N ALA A 38 4.78 -5.92 -9.30
CA ALA A 38 5.56 -4.76 -9.72
C ALA A 38 5.93 -4.87 -11.19
N ALA A 39 6.32 -6.07 -11.62
CA ALA A 39 6.68 -6.27 -13.01
C ALA A 39 5.50 -6.01 -13.93
N ARG A 40 4.32 -6.48 -13.53
CA ARG A 40 3.14 -6.25 -14.35
C ARG A 40 2.76 -4.79 -14.42
N GLU A 41 3.01 -4.05 -13.34
CA GLU A 41 2.65 -2.64 -13.30
C GLU A 41 3.71 -1.76 -13.92
N GLY A 42 4.85 -2.31 -14.26
CA GLY A 42 5.92 -1.51 -14.82
C GLY A 42 6.76 -0.80 -13.79
N TRP A 43 6.69 -1.25 -12.55
CA TRP A 43 7.49 -0.64 -11.49
C TRP A 43 8.82 -1.35 -11.37
N THR A 44 9.88 -0.57 -11.19
CA THR A 44 11.20 -1.11 -10.91
C THR A 44 11.44 -0.94 -9.43
N ILE A 45 11.70 -2.02 -8.73
CA ILE A 45 11.85 -1.98 -7.28
C ILE A 45 13.29 -1.65 -6.92
N ARG A 46 13.47 -0.59 -6.13
CA ARG A 46 14.75 -0.33 -5.52
C ARG A 46 14.80 -0.97 -4.15
N ARG A 47 13.69 -0.98 -3.45
CA ARG A 47 13.64 -1.52 -2.12
C ARG A 47 12.23 -1.99 -1.81
N LEU A 48 12.11 -3.16 -1.22
CA LEU A 48 10.83 -3.70 -0.82
C LEU A 48 10.91 -3.96 0.67
N HIS A 49 10.05 -3.33 1.43
CA HIS A 49 10.10 -3.48 2.88
C HIS A 49 8.69 -3.37 3.44
N VAL A 50 8.59 -3.44 4.76
CA VAL A 50 7.30 -3.38 5.43
C VAL A 50 7.24 -2.06 6.18
N ASP A 51 6.14 -1.36 6.05
CA ASP A 51 5.93 -0.11 6.73
C ASP A 51 4.47 0.00 7.12
N ASP A 52 4.18 0.27 8.38
CA ASP A 52 2.81 0.42 8.86
C ASP A 52 1.96 -0.81 8.53
N GLY A 53 2.54 -1.98 8.63
CA GLY A 53 1.81 -3.21 8.38
C GLY A 53 1.58 -3.53 6.93
N CYS A 54 2.08 -2.71 6.03
CA CYS A 54 1.92 -2.90 4.59
C CYS A 54 3.24 -3.26 3.95
N TYR A 55 3.20 -3.89 2.79
CA TYR A 55 4.39 -3.93 1.96
C TYR A 55 4.56 -2.56 1.35
N GLU A 56 5.78 -2.11 1.28
CA GLU A 56 6.05 -0.83 0.62
C GLU A 56 7.16 -1.02 -0.40
N ILE A 57 6.91 -0.54 -1.62
CA ILE A 57 7.89 -0.55 -2.68
C ILE A 57 8.40 0.86 -2.87
N ASP A 58 9.71 1.02 -2.82
CA ASP A 58 10.34 2.26 -3.22
C ASP A 58 11.01 1.97 -4.55
N GLY A 59 10.75 2.77 -5.54
CA GLY A 59 11.35 2.50 -6.83
C GLY A 59 10.92 3.52 -7.86
N TRP A 60 10.73 3.07 -9.08
CA TRP A 60 10.38 3.95 -10.18
C TRP A 60 9.27 3.34 -11.00
N ASP A 61 8.45 4.20 -11.58
CA ASP A 61 7.38 3.71 -12.46
C ASP A 61 7.93 3.54 -13.87
N SER A 62 7.05 3.14 -14.80
CA SER A 62 7.50 2.85 -16.14
C SER A 62 7.98 4.07 -16.89
N GLU A 63 7.68 5.26 -16.39
CA GLU A 63 8.15 6.48 -17.00
C GLU A 63 9.40 7.01 -16.34
N GLY A 64 9.92 6.31 -15.35
CA GLY A 64 11.15 6.70 -14.70
C GLY A 64 10.99 7.61 -13.51
N PHE A 65 9.76 7.91 -13.12
CA PHE A 65 9.55 8.74 -11.95
C PHE A 65 9.63 7.93 -10.67
N GLU A 66 10.13 8.52 -9.64
CA GLU A 66 10.26 7.85 -8.36
C GLU A 66 8.89 7.65 -7.75
N VAL A 67 8.62 6.46 -7.22
CA VAL A 67 7.32 6.17 -6.62
C VAL A 67 7.51 5.44 -5.31
N GLU A 68 6.55 5.63 -4.42
CA GLU A 68 6.41 4.82 -3.23
C GLU A 68 5.04 4.20 -3.30
N VAL A 69 4.96 2.89 -3.20
CA VAL A 69 3.69 2.19 -3.34
C VAL A 69 3.49 1.33 -2.11
N LYS A 70 2.37 1.51 -1.43
CA LYS A 70 2.01 0.66 -0.32
C LYS A 70 0.94 -0.31 -0.74
N LEU A 71 1.12 -1.57 -0.37
CA LEU A 71 0.21 -2.62 -0.75
C LEU A 71 -0.30 -3.33 0.48
N ASP A 72 -1.56 -3.70 0.46
CA ASP A 72 -2.11 -4.58 1.47
C ASP A 72 -1.39 -5.91 1.33
N PRO A 73 -0.78 -6.45 2.39
CA PRO A 73 0.05 -7.64 2.21
C PRO A 73 -0.76 -8.90 1.94
N GLY A 74 -2.05 -8.89 2.20
CA GLY A 74 -2.87 -10.05 1.93
C GLY A 74 -3.43 -10.08 0.53
N SER A 75 -3.96 -8.96 0.06
CA SER A 75 -4.58 -8.90 -1.25
C SER A 75 -3.67 -8.32 -2.30
N LEU A 76 -2.66 -7.59 -1.88
CA LEU A 76 -1.76 -6.82 -2.75
C LEU A 76 -2.46 -5.67 -3.44
N ALA A 77 -3.61 -5.27 -2.91
CA ALA A 77 -4.26 -4.09 -3.44
C ALA A 77 -3.43 -2.86 -3.08
N VAL A 78 -3.39 -1.89 -3.97
CA VAL A 78 -2.65 -0.66 -3.70
C VAL A 78 -3.43 0.16 -2.68
N VAL A 79 -2.77 0.46 -1.57
CA VAL A 79 -3.38 1.24 -0.52
C VAL A 79 -3.02 2.71 -0.70
N GLU A 80 -1.82 2.95 -1.16
CA GLU A 80 -1.37 4.32 -1.33
C GLU A 80 -0.25 4.32 -2.35
N ILE A 81 -0.19 5.36 -3.16
CA ILE A 81 0.89 5.48 -4.12
C ILE A 81 1.23 6.95 -4.22
N GLU A 82 2.51 7.26 -4.10
CA GLU A 82 2.99 8.62 -4.23
C GLU A 82 4.03 8.65 -5.31
N ARG A 83 3.94 9.63 -6.17
CA ARG A 83 4.85 9.78 -7.27
C ARG A 83 5.60 11.09 -7.11
N GLU A 84 6.92 10.98 -7.16
CA GLU A 84 7.73 12.18 -7.05
C GLU A 84 8.06 12.70 -8.41
N GLU A 85 8.39 13.95 -8.49
CA GLU A 85 8.73 14.50 -9.78
C GLU A 85 10.13 14.17 -10.20
N ARG A 86 10.88 13.38 -9.43
CA ARG A 86 12.23 13.06 -9.78
C ARG A 86 12.34 11.86 -10.63
N ARG A 87 13.14 11.92 -11.67
CA ARG A 87 13.36 10.78 -12.49
C ARG A 87 14.59 10.05 -12.08
N ARG A 88 14.71 8.82 -12.50
CA ARG A 88 15.88 8.05 -12.28
C ARG A 88 17.07 8.76 -12.83
N PRO A 89 18.17 8.83 -12.11
CA PRO A 89 19.32 9.55 -12.59
C PRO A 89 19.81 9.13 -13.96
N LYS A 90 19.80 7.84 -14.27
CA LYS A 90 20.32 7.45 -15.52
C LYS A 90 19.40 7.82 -16.64
N ASP A 91 18.23 8.28 -16.40
CA ASP A 91 17.36 8.74 -17.43
C ASP A 91 17.63 10.17 -17.81
N ARG A 92 18.54 10.82 -17.09
CA ARG A 92 18.73 12.09 -17.40
C ARG A 92 19.81 12.14 -18.34
N LYS A 93 19.91 12.67 -19.19
CA LYS A 93 21.01 12.63 -20.03
C LYS A 93 21.32 13.77 -20.36
#